data_9c4b3c3bc51bce4b79180503b69ff1e4
#
_entry.id   9c4b3c3bc51bce4b79180503b69ff1e4
#
_cell.length_a   1.000
_cell.length_b   1.000
_cell.length_c   1.000
_cell.angle_alpha   90.00
_cell.angle_beta   90.00
_cell.angle_gamma   90.00
#
_symmetry.space_group_name_H-M   'P 1'
#
loop_
_entity.id
_entity.type
_entity.pdbx_description
1 polymer ?
#
loop_
_entity_poly.entity_id
_entity_poly.type
_entity_poly.pdbx_seq_one_letter_code
_entity_poly.pdbx_strand_id
1 'polypeptide(L)'
;MTQRIALITGASRGLGAAMAEALALKGWHIIAVARTSGGLEELDDRIKSHKSPGAGGLTLAPMDVTNDDAMRHLCLNIHDRWGGLGLWAHTAIHAAPMAPAGSLDTKDWEKSIATNTRATGQLIPMIEPL
;
A
#
# COMPACT_ATOMS: atom_id res chain seq x y z
N MET A 1 4.90 18.58 15.28
CA MET A 1 4.86 18.56 13.80
C MET A 1 4.32 17.22 13.32
N THR A 2 3.24 17.24 12.59
CA THR A 2 2.69 16.03 12.01
C THR A 2 3.64 15.58 10.90
N GLN A 3 4.25 14.43 11.04
CA GLN A 3 5.07 13.87 9.98
C GLN A 3 4.19 13.55 8.78
N ARG A 4 4.61 14.01 7.61
CA ARG A 4 3.92 13.71 6.36
C ARG A 4 4.40 12.38 5.80
N ILE A 5 4.12 11.31 6.54
CA ILE A 5 4.43 9.93 6.14
C ILE A 5 3.11 9.25 5.82
N ALA A 6 3.01 8.69 4.62
CA ALA A 6 1.83 7.95 4.18
C ALA A 6 2.18 6.52 3.81
N LEU A 7 1.44 5.58 4.37
CA LEU A 7 1.50 4.17 3.98
C LEU A 7 0.37 3.90 2.98
N ILE A 8 0.73 3.44 1.78
CA ILE A 8 -0.24 3.14 0.73
C ILE A 8 -0.08 1.68 0.32
N THR A 9 -1.08 0.87 0.59
CA THR A 9 -1.16 -0.51 0.11
C THR A 9 -1.85 -0.55 -1.25
N GLY A 10 -1.45 -1.47 -2.11
CA GLY A 10 -1.95 -1.50 -3.48
C GLY A 10 -1.44 -0.34 -4.33
N ALA A 11 -0.19 0.09 -4.08
CA ALA A 11 0.38 1.30 -4.66
C ALA A 11 0.88 1.14 -6.10
N SER A 12 0.93 -0.08 -6.64
CA SER A 12 1.53 -0.33 -7.96
C SER A 12 0.67 0.12 -9.14
N ARG A 13 -0.63 0.27 -8.95
CA ARG A 13 -1.56 0.61 -10.03
C ARG A 13 -2.85 1.25 -9.49
N GLY A 14 -3.64 1.76 -10.40
CA GLY A 14 -4.99 2.27 -10.11
C GLY A 14 -5.01 3.39 -9.08
N LEU A 15 -5.98 3.33 -8.18
CA LEU A 15 -6.20 4.35 -7.17
C LEU A 15 -4.99 4.53 -6.24
N GLY A 16 -4.38 3.42 -5.79
CA GLY A 16 -3.22 3.49 -4.92
C GLY A 16 -2.03 4.21 -5.54
N ALA A 17 -1.73 3.91 -6.81
CA ALA A 17 -0.67 4.59 -7.55
C ALA A 17 -0.97 6.08 -7.74
N ALA A 18 -2.20 6.44 -8.08
CA ALA A 18 -2.62 7.83 -8.25
C ALA A 18 -2.52 8.62 -6.93
N MET A 19 -2.93 8.03 -5.83
CA MET A 19 -2.81 8.65 -4.50
C MET A 19 -1.34 8.82 -4.09
N ALA A 20 -0.51 7.81 -4.31
CA ALA A 20 0.90 7.86 -4.00
C ALA A 20 1.59 9.00 -4.75
N GLU A 21 1.35 9.11 -6.05
CA GLU A 21 1.90 10.17 -6.89
C GLU A 21 1.43 11.56 -6.42
N ALA A 22 0.13 11.74 -6.22
CA ALA A 22 -0.44 13.01 -5.79
C ALA A 22 0.11 13.47 -4.42
N LEU A 23 0.20 12.57 -3.46
CA LEU A 23 0.71 12.88 -2.13
C LEU A 23 2.22 13.16 -2.15
N ALA A 24 2.99 12.39 -2.92
CA ALA A 24 4.42 12.62 -3.07
C ALA A 24 4.69 14.03 -3.63
N LEU A 25 3.95 14.44 -4.65
CA LEU A 25 4.09 15.78 -5.23
C LEU A 25 3.71 16.90 -4.24
N LYS A 26 2.95 16.59 -3.21
CA LYS A 26 2.61 17.51 -2.11
C LYS A 26 3.61 17.45 -0.94
N GLY A 27 4.70 16.75 -1.10
CA GLY A 27 5.77 16.66 -0.10
C GLY A 27 5.61 15.55 0.93
N TRP A 28 4.69 14.62 0.73
CA TRP A 28 4.57 13.44 1.59
C TRP A 28 5.63 12.40 1.24
N HIS A 29 6.24 11.80 2.24
CA HIS A 29 7.03 10.59 2.05
C HIS A 29 6.08 9.40 1.97
N ILE A 30 6.19 8.62 0.90
CA ILE A 30 5.29 7.52 0.63
C ILE A 30 5.99 6.19 0.91
N ILE A 31 5.36 5.36 1.72
CA ILE A 31 5.73 3.96 1.89
C ILE A 31 4.76 3.16 1.03
N ALA A 32 5.26 2.67 -0.09
CA ALA A 32 4.44 2.05 -1.12
C ALA A 32 4.52 0.53 -1.03
N VAL A 33 3.40 -0.12 -0.77
CA VAL A 33 3.28 -1.57 -0.65
C VAL A 33 2.56 -2.14 -1.86
N ALA A 34 3.18 -3.10 -2.51
CA ALA A 34 2.60 -3.93 -3.56
C ALA A 34 3.31 -5.28 -3.61
N ARG A 35 2.69 -6.27 -4.23
CA ARG A 35 3.26 -7.63 -4.29
C ARG A 35 4.50 -7.74 -5.16
N THR A 36 4.65 -6.87 -6.16
CA THR A 36 5.77 -6.90 -7.10
C THR A 36 6.56 -5.61 -7.07
N SER A 37 7.88 -5.72 -7.22
CA SER A 37 8.76 -4.56 -7.25
C SER A 37 8.66 -3.75 -8.54
N GLY A 38 8.35 -4.39 -9.69
CA GLY A 38 8.29 -3.73 -10.98
C GLY A 38 7.31 -2.56 -11.05
N GLY A 39 6.09 -2.76 -10.56
CA GLY A 39 5.08 -1.70 -10.51
C GLY A 39 5.45 -0.56 -9.56
N LEU A 40 6.15 -0.87 -8.47
CA LEU A 40 6.65 0.12 -7.52
C LEU A 40 7.80 0.95 -8.11
N GLU A 41 8.68 0.32 -8.87
CA GLU A 41 9.76 1.00 -9.59
C GLU A 41 9.22 1.96 -10.65
N GLU A 42 8.20 1.54 -11.39
CA GLU A 42 7.51 2.40 -12.35
C GLU A 42 6.87 3.62 -11.68
N LEU A 43 6.28 3.43 -10.49
CA LEU A 43 5.71 4.51 -9.70
C LEU A 43 6.80 5.49 -9.28
N ASP A 44 7.94 4.99 -8.81
CA ASP A 44 9.08 5.82 -8.41
C ASP A 44 9.60 6.65 -9.59
N ASP A 45 9.78 6.02 -10.74
CA ASP A 45 10.22 6.70 -11.97
C ASP A 45 9.23 7.77 -12.39
N ARG A 46 7.94 7.51 -12.32
CA ARG A 46 6.90 8.47 -12.67
C ARG A 46 6.90 9.68 -11.74
N ILE A 47 7.05 9.47 -10.43
CA ILE A 47 7.14 10.56 -9.45
C ILE A 47 8.39 11.41 -9.73
N LYS A 48 9.53 10.76 -9.95
CA LYS A 48 10.79 11.46 -10.26
C LYS A 48 10.73 12.24 -11.58
N SER A 49 9.95 11.77 -12.55
CA SER A 49 9.80 12.43 -13.84
C SER A 49 9.19 13.84 -13.75
N HIS A 50 8.41 14.11 -12.71
CA HIS A 50 7.83 15.44 -12.48
C HIS A 50 8.87 16.50 -12.12
N LYS A 51 10.05 16.11 -11.64
CA LYS A 51 11.13 17.02 -11.24
C LYS A 51 10.65 18.14 -10.31
N SER A 52 9.69 17.82 -9.45
CA SER A 52 9.10 18.78 -8.50
C SER A 52 10.04 19.00 -7.32
N PRO A 53 10.50 20.26 -7.07
CA PRO A 53 11.45 20.52 -5.98
C PRO A 53 10.91 20.19 -4.58
N GLY A 54 9.60 20.23 -4.40
CA GLY A 54 8.95 19.95 -3.12
C GLY A 54 8.45 18.53 -2.96
N ALA A 55 8.72 17.63 -3.91
CA ALA A 55 8.27 16.26 -3.84
C ALA A 55 8.92 15.49 -2.70
N GLY A 56 8.13 14.67 -2.02
CA GLY A 56 8.61 13.76 -0.98
C GLY A 56 9.27 12.52 -1.57
N GLY A 57 9.93 11.75 -0.71
CA GLY A 57 10.58 10.50 -1.09
C GLY A 57 9.59 9.34 -1.22
N LEU A 58 10.10 8.22 -1.76
CA LEU A 58 9.35 6.98 -1.89
C LEU A 58 10.18 5.84 -1.31
N THR A 59 9.58 5.03 -0.44
CA THR A 59 10.13 3.77 0.05
C THR A 59 9.33 2.64 -0.55
N LEU A 60 9.99 1.76 -1.30
CA LEU A 60 9.35 0.62 -1.92
C LEU A 60 9.33 -0.54 -0.92
N ALA A 61 8.16 -1.09 -0.66
CA ALA A 61 7.96 -2.22 0.24
C ALA A 61 7.24 -3.35 -0.50
N PRO A 62 7.96 -4.16 -1.30
CA PRO A 62 7.35 -5.27 -2.03
C PRO A 62 7.00 -6.39 -1.05
N MET A 63 5.71 -6.56 -0.80
CA MET A 63 5.16 -7.61 0.07
C MET A 63 3.67 -7.78 -0.17
N ASP A 64 3.14 -8.90 0.26
CA ASP A 64 1.71 -9.18 0.21
C ASP A 64 1.04 -8.74 1.52
N VAL A 65 -0.04 -7.97 1.43
CA VAL A 65 -0.79 -7.50 2.61
C VAL A 65 -1.42 -8.65 3.41
N THR A 66 -1.54 -9.84 2.82
CA THR A 66 -2.02 -11.05 3.51
C THR A 66 -0.94 -11.73 4.35
N ASN A 67 0.31 -11.34 4.20
CA ASN A 67 1.41 -11.83 5.01
C ASN A 67 1.51 -11.00 6.29
N ASP A 68 0.89 -11.51 7.36
CA ASP A 68 0.79 -10.80 8.64
C ASP A 68 2.17 -10.47 9.22
N ASP A 69 3.13 -11.40 9.15
CA ASP A 69 4.47 -11.20 9.70
C ASP A 69 5.24 -10.12 8.94
N ALA A 70 5.15 -10.11 7.63
CA ALA A 70 5.77 -9.08 6.81
C ALA A 70 5.19 -7.69 7.10
N MET A 71 3.86 -7.60 7.22
CA MET A 71 3.19 -6.34 7.54
C MET A 71 3.50 -5.85 8.95
N ARG A 72 3.56 -6.77 9.92
CA ARG A 72 3.95 -6.43 11.30
C ARG A 72 5.38 -5.89 11.34
N HIS A 73 6.29 -6.54 10.62
CA HIS A 73 7.67 -6.12 10.53
C HIS A 73 7.80 -4.73 9.86
N LEU A 74 7.02 -4.48 8.83
CA LEU A 74 6.94 -3.16 8.19
C LEU A 74 6.49 -2.09 9.18
N CYS A 75 5.44 -2.36 9.96
CA CYS A 75 4.95 -1.42 10.97
C CYS A 75 6.00 -1.10 12.02
N LEU A 76 6.77 -2.08 12.49
CA LEU A 76 7.88 -1.86 13.41
C LEU A 76 8.96 -0.97 12.77
N ASN A 77 9.32 -1.23 11.53
CA ASN A 77 10.28 -0.41 10.81
C ASN A 77 9.79 1.04 10.61
N ILE A 78 8.51 1.23 10.35
CA ILE A 78 7.91 2.57 10.24
C ILE A 78 8.04 3.31 11.56
N HIS A 79 7.70 2.66 12.66
CA HIS A 79 7.84 3.23 13.99
C HIS A 79 9.27 3.65 14.29
N ASP A 80 10.23 2.73 14.06
CA ASP A 80 11.63 2.97 14.37
C ASP A 80 12.25 4.07 13.50
N ARG A 81 11.83 4.16 12.25
CA ARG A 81 12.44 5.04 11.26
C ARG A 81 11.81 6.43 11.21
N TRP A 82 10.51 6.53 11.39
CA TRP A 82 9.76 7.78 11.26
C TRP A 82 8.94 8.14 12.50
N GLY A 83 8.82 7.25 13.47
CA GLY A 83 8.06 7.49 14.69
C GLY A 83 6.56 7.29 14.57
N GLY A 84 6.03 7.17 13.36
CA GLY A 84 4.61 6.97 13.14
C GLY A 84 4.16 7.29 11.73
N LEU A 85 2.85 7.28 11.52
CA LEU A 85 2.19 7.59 10.25
C LEU A 85 1.26 8.81 10.39
N GLY A 86 1.20 9.62 9.33
CA GLY A 86 0.19 10.65 9.20
C GLY A 86 -1.05 10.18 8.43
N LEU A 87 -0.89 9.16 7.58
CA LEU A 87 -1.97 8.66 6.72
C LEU A 87 -1.74 7.21 6.34
N TRP A 88 -2.80 6.43 6.35
CA TRP A 88 -2.84 5.09 5.77
C TRP A 88 -3.95 5.02 4.74
N ALA A 89 -3.59 4.70 3.49
CA ALA A 89 -4.54 4.44 2.41
C ALA A 89 -4.46 2.97 2.02
N HIS A 90 -5.49 2.21 2.38
CA HIS A 90 -5.56 0.78 2.08
C HIS A 90 -6.37 0.56 0.80
N THR A 91 -5.66 0.38 -0.32
CA THR A 91 -6.26 0.16 -1.63
C THR A 91 -5.94 -1.20 -2.23
N ALA A 92 -5.20 -2.05 -1.52
CA ALA A 92 -4.91 -3.41 -1.97
C ALA A 92 -6.19 -4.24 -1.99
N ILE A 93 -6.54 -4.73 -3.17
CA ILE A 93 -7.73 -5.57 -3.37
C ILE A 93 -7.41 -6.77 -4.27
N HIS A 94 -8.23 -7.79 -4.16
CA HIS A 94 -8.34 -8.86 -5.14
C HIS A 94 -9.72 -8.78 -5.79
N ALA A 95 -9.76 -8.65 -7.11
CA ALA A 95 -10.99 -8.69 -7.89
C ALA A 95 -11.01 -9.97 -8.70
N ALA A 96 -11.93 -10.86 -8.39
CA ALA A 96 -12.15 -12.07 -9.18
C ALA A 96 -12.70 -11.70 -10.57
N PRO A 97 -12.44 -12.53 -11.60
CA PRO A 97 -13.08 -12.37 -12.89
C PRO A 97 -14.61 -12.35 -12.74
N MET A 98 -15.28 -11.52 -13.52
CA MET A 98 -16.75 -11.46 -13.51
C MET A 98 -17.30 -12.79 -14.03
N ALA A 99 -18.18 -13.41 -13.23
CA ALA A 99 -18.82 -14.67 -13.54
C ALA A 99 -20.20 -14.75 -12.87
N PRO A 100 -21.12 -15.60 -13.37
CA PRO A 100 -22.35 -15.91 -12.63
C PRO A 100 -22.03 -16.47 -11.25
N ALA A 101 -22.88 -16.20 -10.26
CA ALA A 101 -22.64 -16.57 -8.87
C ALA A 101 -22.35 -18.07 -8.68
N GLY A 102 -23.00 -18.95 -9.48
CA GLY A 102 -22.76 -20.39 -9.41
C GLY A 102 -21.46 -20.87 -10.06
N SER A 103 -20.72 -19.99 -10.73
CA SER A 103 -19.46 -20.29 -11.42
C SER A 103 -18.26 -19.65 -10.74
N LEU A 104 -18.38 -19.20 -9.52
CA LEU A 104 -17.27 -18.60 -8.77
C LEU A 104 -16.21 -19.65 -8.44
N ASP A 105 -14.95 -19.37 -8.81
CA ASP A 105 -13.83 -20.23 -8.47
C ASP A 105 -13.48 -20.12 -6.98
N THR A 106 -13.31 -21.24 -6.32
CA THR A 106 -12.98 -21.31 -4.88
C THR A 106 -11.68 -20.56 -4.55
N LYS A 107 -10.67 -20.65 -5.42
CA LYS A 107 -9.41 -19.94 -5.20
C LYS A 107 -9.59 -18.43 -5.22
N ASP A 108 -10.38 -17.91 -6.15
CA ASP A 108 -10.69 -16.49 -6.24
C ASP A 108 -11.53 -16.04 -5.05
N TRP A 109 -12.48 -16.85 -4.60
CA TRP A 109 -13.24 -16.59 -3.38
C TRP A 109 -12.34 -16.46 -2.16
N GLU A 110 -11.44 -17.43 -1.95
CA GLU A 110 -10.50 -17.42 -0.83
C GLU A 110 -9.57 -16.22 -0.87
N LYS A 111 -9.03 -15.87 -2.05
CA LYS A 111 -8.21 -14.67 -2.22
C LYS A 111 -8.97 -13.39 -1.95
N SER A 112 -10.22 -13.30 -2.37
CA SER A 112 -11.07 -12.15 -2.12
C SER A 112 -11.30 -11.95 -0.62
N ILE A 113 -11.61 -13.00 0.10
CA ILE A 113 -11.78 -12.95 1.56
C ILE A 113 -10.46 -12.60 2.26
N ALA A 114 -9.37 -13.24 1.87
CA ALA A 114 -8.06 -13.01 2.49
C ALA A 114 -7.57 -11.57 2.28
N THR A 115 -7.69 -11.04 1.08
CA THR A 115 -7.18 -9.72 0.72
C THR A 115 -8.14 -8.60 1.10
N ASN A 116 -9.42 -8.75 0.77
CA ASN A 116 -10.40 -7.66 0.90
C ASN A 116 -10.99 -7.55 2.31
N THR A 117 -11.02 -8.63 3.07
CA THR A 117 -11.65 -8.67 4.39
C THR A 117 -10.64 -8.94 5.50
N ARG A 118 -10.01 -10.12 5.48
CA ARG A 118 -9.11 -10.54 6.55
C ARG A 118 -7.91 -9.63 6.71
N ALA A 119 -7.24 -9.29 5.61
CA ALA A 119 -6.06 -8.41 5.66
C ALA A 119 -6.41 -7.05 6.28
N THR A 120 -7.52 -6.45 5.89
CA THR A 120 -7.98 -5.19 6.46
C THR A 120 -8.15 -5.30 7.98
N GLY A 121 -8.83 -6.34 8.44
CA GLY A 121 -9.04 -6.58 9.87
C GLY A 121 -7.75 -6.82 10.65
N GLN A 122 -6.75 -7.44 10.04
CA GLN A 122 -5.45 -7.66 10.66
C GLN A 122 -4.58 -6.41 10.67
N LEU A 123 -4.67 -5.59 9.64
CA LEU A 123 -3.85 -4.38 9.51
C LEU A 123 -4.27 -3.25 10.44
N ILE A 124 -5.56 -3.09 10.71
CA ILE A 124 -6.05 -2.02 11.58
C ILE A 124 -5.32 -2.00 12.93
N PRO A 125 -5.29 -3.10 13.71
CA PRO A 125 -4.61 -3.09 15.01
C PRO A 125 -3.08 -2.98 14.90
N MET A 126 -2.48 -3.31 13.75
CA MET A 126 -1.05 -3.14 13.53
C MET A 126 -0.69 -1.68 13.26
N ILE A 127 -1.57 -0.94 12.60
CA ILE A 127 -1.32 0.41 12.11
C ILE A 127 -1.82 1.47 13.09
N GLU A 128 -2.92 1.19 13.78
CA GLU A 128 -3.51 2.15 14.73
C GLU A 128 -2.49 2.76 15.72
N PRO A 129 -1.51 2.00 16.27
CA PRO A 129 -0.53 2.56 17.19
C PRO A 129 0.49 3.52 16.55
N LEU A 130 0.58 3.55 15.21
CA LEU A 130 1.51 4.40 14.48
C LEU A 130 0.98 5.81 14.30
#